data_a84b321786942325290d59d2b56b84ab
#
_entry.id   a84b321786942325290d59d2b56b84ab
#
_cell.length_a   1.000
_cell.length_b   1.000
_cell.length_c   1.000
_cell.angle_alpha   90.00
_cell.angle_beta   90.00
_cell.angle_gamma   90.00
#
_symmetry.space_group_name_H-M   'P 1'
#
loop_
_entity.id
_entity.type
_entity.pdbx_description
1 polymer ?
#
loop_
_entity_poly.entity_id
_entity_poly.type
_entity_poly.pdbx_seq_one_letter_code
_entity_poly.pdbx_strand_id
1 'polypeptide(L)'
;MFDIQFANKEYLYGLIAVPVLAALFLLYLAKRKRDMQKIGNSAVLRPLMPEYSKARPIIRFAFLTLALAFVIIAAARPRMGSKLSEVKTQGSEIMILLDISNSMRATDMYPNRLENTKNAISNLVKKLSGDKIGLVIFAGTAFVQVPLTSDLQATDIFVQSVSCDMISEQGTALGEAINLGARSFSTESETSKAMILITDGENHEANPDPIAAAKNALDKGIVTFTIGMGSPRGTTIPKSEGSSEMLRDRDGNIVVTKLDEKSLIEIANAGGGSYAMATNGDSGLKAIYEQIGKMKKGDILSYSEYDEKYAVPTVLALVFFIAACFTLQRKNRWINKLGIFD
;
A
#
# COMPACT_ATOMS: atom_id res chain seq x y z
N MET A 1 -20.42 -19.61 -8.44
CA MET A 1 -20.90 -18.62 -9.41
C MET A 1 -19.76 -17.62 -9.54
N PHE A 2 -19.14 -17.50 -10.72
CA PHE A 2 -17.98 -16.61 -10.89
C PHE A 2 -18.50 -15.18 -10.97
N ASP A 3 -18.29 -14.40 -9.91
CA ASP A 3 -18.62 -12.97 -9.90
C ASP A 3 -17.54 -12.23 -10.68
N ILE A 4 -17.81 -11.92 -11.96
CA ILE A 4 -16.90 -11.13 -12.79
C ILE A 4 -17.22 -9.66 -12.52
N GLN A 5 -16.30 -8.97 -11.85
CA GLN A 5 -16.38 -7.53 -11.66
C GLN A 5 -15.49 -6.83 -12.68
N PHE A 6 -15.85 -5.61 -13.09
CA PHE A 6 -15.07 -4.79 -14.00
C PHE A 6 -14.57 -3.55 -13.24
N ALA A 7 -13.29 -3.23 -13.39
CA ALA A 7 -12.71 -2.03 -12.78
C ALA A 7 -13.35 -0.76 -13.36
N ASN A 8 -13.52 -0.73 -14.69
CA ASN A 8 -14.03 0.42 -15.43
C ASN A 8 -15.27 0.01 -16.24
N LYS A 9 -16.43 -0.04 -15.60
CA LYS A 9 -17.71 -0.44 -16.23
C LYS A 9 -18.11 0.46 -17.40
N GLU A 10 -17.65 1.70 -17.42
CA GLU A 10 -17.98 2.69 -18.43
C GLU A 10 -17.49 2.27 -19.83
N TYR A 11 -16.37 1.60 -19.94
CA TYR A 11 -15.86 1.10 -21.23
C TYR A 11 -16.75 0.05 -21.86
N LEU A 12 -17.59 -0.65 -21.10
CA LEU A 12 -18.54 -1.63 -21.65
C LEU A 12 -19.60 -0.97 -22.54
N TYR A 13 -19.91 0.32 -22.36
CA TYR A 13 -20.77 1.04 -23.29
C TYR A 13 -20.20 1.09 -24.70
N GLY A 14 -18.89 0.97 -24.85
CA GLY A 14 -18.23 0.86 -26.15
C GLY A 14 -18.68 -0.39 -26.95
N LEU A 15 -19.24 -1.44 -26.31
CA LEU A 15 -19.79 -2.58 -27.02
C LEU A 15 -20.98 -2.22 -27.92
N ILE A 16 -21.65 -1.10 -27.69
CA ILE A 16 -22.72 -0.57 -28.56
C ILE A 16 -22.17 -0.28 -29.98
N ALA A 17 -20.87 0.00 -30.09
CA ALA A 17 -20.24 0.20 -31.40
C ALA A 17 -20.29 -1.08 -32.27
N VAL A 18 -20.29 -2.28 -31.67
CA VAL A 18 -20.29 -3.56 -32.39
C VAL A 18 -21.57 -3.74 -33.24
N PRO A 19 -22.78 -3.65 -32.70
CA PRO A 19 -24.01 -3.76 -33.49
C PRO A 19 -24.16 -2.60 -34.49
N VAL A 20 -23.70 -1.39 -34.16
CA VAL A 20 -23.71 -0.24 -35.09
C VAL A 20 -22.81 -0.54 -36.28
N LEU A 21 -21.60 -1.00 -36.09
CA LEU A 21 -20.68 -1.40 -37.15
C LEU A 21 -21.25 -2.56 -37.99
N ALA A 22 -21.89 -3.54 -37.36
CA ALA A 22 -22.56 -4.65 -38.04
C ALA A 22 -23.69 -4.15 -38.92
N ALA A 23 -24.54 -3.23 -38.45
CA ALA A 23 -25.61 -2.62 -39.27
C ALA A 23 -25.04 -1.84 -40.47
N LEU A 24 -24.00 -1.03 -40.24
CA LEU A 24 -23.33 -0.29 -41.32
C LEU A 24 -22.71 -1.24 -42.37
N PHE A 25 -22.13 -2.35 -41.92
CA PHE A 25 -21.57 -3.36 -42.82
C PHE A 25 -22.66 -4.06 -43.64
N LEU A 26 -23.81 -4.39 -43.05
CA LEU A 26 -24.94 -4.96 -43.76
C LEU A 26 -25.49 -3.99 -44.82
N LEU A 27 -25.60 -2.69 -44.50
CA LEU A 27 -25.97 -1.64 -45.43
C LEU A 27 -24.93 -1.53 -46.58
N TYR A 28 -23.64 -1.61 -46.28
CA TYR A 28 -22.58 -1.64 -47.29
C TYR A 28 -22.72 -2.85 -48.22
N LEU A 29 -22.98 -4.06 -47.69
CA LEU A 29 -23.17 -5.24 -48.52
C LEU A 29 -24.41 -5.12 -49.41
N ALA A 30 -25.52 -4.56 -48.88
CA ALA A 30 -26.75 -4.33 -49.63
C ALA A 30 -26.50 -3.32 -50.75
N LYS A 31 -25.82 -2.20 -50.47
CA LYS A 31 -25.43 -1.19 -51.46
C LYS A 31 -24.54 -1.81 -52.54
N ARG A 32 -23.51 -2.52 -52.14
CA ARG A 32 -22.59 -3.18 -53.08
C ARG A 32 -23.31 -4.18 -53.99
N LYS A 33 -24.27 -4.95 -53.46
CA LYS A 33 -25.10 -5.86 -54.26
C LYS A 33 -25.93 -5.09 -55.31
N ARG A 34 -26.54 -3.96 -54.93
CA ARG A 34 -27.29 -3.09 -55.84
C ARG A 34 -26.40 -2.48 -56.93
N ASP A 35 -25.23 -2.02 -56.55
CA ASP A 35 -24.29 -1.40 -57.51
C ASP A 35 -23.76 -2.44 -58.49
N MET A 36 -23.47 -3.66 -58.08
CA MET A 36 -23.10 -4.78 -58.97
C MET A 36 -24.23 -5.13 -59.95
N GLN A 37 -25.50 -5.08 -59.54
CA GLN A 37 -26.67 -5.31 -60.42
C GLN A 37 -26.83 -4.23 -61.47
N LYS A 38 -26.38 -2.98 -61.21
CA LYS A 38 -26.38 -1.89 -62.18
C LYS A 38 -25.33 -2.04 -63.30
N ILE A 39 -24.21 -2.74 -63.01
CA ILE A 39 -23.11 -2.95 -63.96
C ILE A 39 -23.47 -4.07 -64.96
N GLY A 40 -24.27 -5.06 -64.54
CA GLY A 40 -24.68 -6.14 -65.43
C GLY A 40 -25.18 -7.38 -64.69
N ASN A 41 -25.58 -8.40 -65.47
CA ASN A 41 -26.05 -9.65 -64.89
C ASN A 41 -24.91 -10.38 -64.20
N SER A 42 -25.16 -10.77 -62.94
CA SER A 42 -24.19 -11.44 -62.09
C SER A 42 -23.61 -12.76 -62.68
N ALA A 43 -24.34 -13.38 -63.61
CA ALA A 43 -23.88 -14.58 -64.30
C ALA A 43 -22.72 -14.29 -65.29
N VAL A 44 -22.73 -13.08 -65.89
CA VAL A 44 -21.68 -12.67 -66.83
C VAL A 44 -20.47 -12.08 -66.12
N LEU A 45 -20.71 -11.41 -64.97
CA LEU A 45 -19.62 -10.79 -64.18
C LEU A 45 -18.78 -11.80 -63.38
N ARG A 46 -19.36 -12.94 -62.98
CA ARG A 46 -18.65 -13.98 -62.20
C ARG A 46 -17.40 -14.54 -62.89
N PRO A 47 -17.44 -14.92 -64.15
CA PRO A 47 -16.25 -15.42 -64.86
C PRO A 47 -15.14 -14.39 -64.99
N LEU A 48 -15.50 -13.09 -65.03
CA LEU A 48 -14.56 -11.97 -65.14
C LEU A 48 -13.85 -11.62 -63.84
N MET A 49 -14.33 -12.19 -62.70
CA MET A 49 -13.79 -11.97 -61.37
C MET A 49 -13.44 -13.28 -60.64
N PRO A 50 -12.52 -14.12 -61.17
CA PRO A 50 -12.25 -15.47 -60.64
C PRO A 50 -11.68 -15.45 -59.19
N GLU A 51 -11.04 -14.35 -58.78
CA GLU A 51 -10.44 -14.22 -57.46
C GLU A 51 -11.40 -13.65 -56.38
N TYR A 52 -12.64 -13.31 -56.80
CA TYR A 52 -13.61 -12.71 -55.89
C TYR A 52 -14.29 -13.77 -54.99
N SER A 53 -14.19 -13.61 -53.67
CA SER A 53 -14.93 -14.42 -52.69
C SER A 53 -15.96 -13.57 -51.95
N LYS A 54 -17.20 -14.10 -51.85
CA LYS A 54 -18.27 -13.46 -51.09
C LYS A 54 -18.09 -13.60 -49.57
N ALA A 55 -17.47 -14.68 -49.14
CA ALA A 55 -17.31 -15.01 -47.72
C ALA A 55 -16.17 -14.22 -47.05
N ARG A 56 -15.06 -14.02 -47.74
CA ARG A 56 -13.86 -13.39 -47.15
C ARG A 56 -14.07 -12.00 -46.56
N PRO A 57 -14.79 -11.07 -47.18
CA PRO A 57 -15.09 -9.76 -46.59
C PRO A 57 -15.91 -9.89 -45.30
N ILE A 58 -16.82 -10.87 -45.25
CA ILE A 58 -17.66 -11.14 -44.08
C ILE A 58 -16.83 -11.69 -42.92
N ILE A 59 -15.99 -12.68 -43.22
CA ILE A 59 -15.09 -13.31 -42.25
C ILE A 59 -14.09 -12.29 -41.68
N ARG A 60 -13.49 -11.48 -42.58
CA ARG A 60 -12.58 -10.41 -42.14
C ARG A 60 -13.29 -9.40 -41.24
N PHE A 61 -14.49 -8.98 -41.62
CA PHE A 61 -15.29 -8.07 -40.79
C PHE A 61 -15.63 -8.69 -39.43
N ALA A 62 -16.03 -9.98 -39.40
CA ALA A 62 -16.32 -10.69 -38.17
C ALA A 62 -15.09 -10.76 -37.24
N PHE A 63 -13.91 -11.04 -37.80
CA PHE A 63 -12.68 -11.05 -36.98
C PHE A 63 -12.33 -9.66 -36.44
N LEU A 64 -12.49 -8.61 -37.23
CA LEU A 64 -12.22 -7.23 -36.78
C LEU A 64 -13.20 -6.78 -35.69
N THR A 65 -14.50 -7.14 -35.82
CA THR A 65 -15.50 -6.82 -34.79
C THR A 65 -15.30 -7.60 -33.52
N LEU A 66 -14.90 -8.89 -33.60
CA LEU A 66 -14.51 -9.68 -32.45
C LEU A 66 -13.26 -9.11 -31.76
N ALA A 67 -12.23 -8.74 -32.54
CA ALA A 67 -11.04 -8.11 -32.00
C ALA A 67 -11.41 -6.82 -31.24
N LEU A 68 -12.24 -5.96 -31.84
CA LEU A 68 -12.71 -4.73 -31.19
C LEU A 68 -13.49 -5.03 -29.88
N ALA A 69 -14.38 -6.02 -29.88
CA ALA A 69 -15.12 -6.40 -28.70
C ALA A 69 -14.18 -6.85 -27.55
N PHE A 70 -13.17 -7.66 -27.88
CA PHE A 70 -12.19 -8.10 -26.89
C PHE A 70 -11.27 -6.97 -26.40
N VAL A 71 -10.93 -5.97 -27.24
CA VAL A 71 -10.21 -4.76 -26.80
C VAL A 71 -11.05 -3.97 -25.80
N ILE A 72 -12.34 -3.80 -26.07
CA ILE A 72 -13.25 -3.11 -25.15
C ILE A 72 -13.35 -3.84 -23.80
N ILE A 73 -13.48 -5.19 -23.83
CA ILE A 73 -13.49 -6.01 -22.61
C ILE A 73 -12.15 -5.90 -21.86
N ALA A 74 -11.02 -5.90 -22.57
CA ALA A 74 -9.70 -5.73 -21.96
C ALA A 74 -9.56 -4.36 -21.29
N ALA A 75 -10.04 -3.28 -21.95
CA ALA A 75 -10.04 -1.93 -21.40
C ALA A 75 -10.94 -1.80 -20.16
N ALA A 76 -12.03 -2.57 -20.08
CA ALA A 76 -12.90 -2.63 -18.91
C ALA A 76 -12.24 -3.33 -17.70
N ARG A 77 -11.06 -3.94 -17.86
CA ARG A 77 -10.26 -4.64 -16.83
C ARG A 77 -11.10 -5.62 -16.03
N PRO A 78 -11.41 -6.80 -16.57
CA PRO A 78 -12.16 -7.82 -15.85
C PRO A 78 -11.36 -8.29 -14.64
N ARG A 79 -11.96 -8.21 -13.47
CA ARG A 79 -11.46 -8.73 -12.20
C ARG A 79 -12.17 -10.05 -11.93
N MET A 80 -11.43 -11.14 -11.96
CA MET A 80 -11.98 -12.47 -11.66
C MET A 80 -11.52 -12.90 -10.28
N GLY A 81 -12.52 -13.15 -9.43
CA GLY A 81 -12.34 -13.77 -8.14
C GLY A 81 -11.97 -12.78 -7.06
N SER A 82 -12.85 -12.60 -6.11
CA SER A 82 -12.44 -12.34 -4.74
C SER A 82 -11.86 -13.65 -4.19
N LYS A 83 -10.71 -14.08 -4.66
CA LYS A 83 -9.84 -14.76 -3.75
C LYS A 83 -9.32 -13.64 -2.85
N LEU A 84 -10.02 -13.42 -1.75
CA LEU A 84 -9.35 -13.18 -0.50
C LEU A 84 -8.31 -14.30 -0.43
N SER A 85 -7.17 -14.12 -1.07
CA SER A 85 -6.01 -14.93 -0.82
C SER A 85 -5.63 -14.47 0.58
N GLU A 86 -6.19 -15.15 1.57
CA GLU A 86 -5.65 -15.13 2.90
C GLU A 86 -4.21 -15.61 2.76
N VAL A 87 -3.32 -14.71 2.40
CA VAL A 87 -1.90 -14.98 2.50
C VAL A 87 -1.65 -14.93 4.00
N LYS A 88 -1.73 -16.09 4.62
CA LYS A 88 -1.31 -16.27 6.01
C LYS A 88 0.19 -16.03 6.06
N THR A 89 0.57 -14.81 6.33
CA THR A 89 1.96 -14.46 6.57
C THR A 89 2.17 -14.49 8.07
N GLN A 90 3.14 -15.26 8.54
CA GLN A 90 3.52 -15.25 9.94
C GLN A 90 4.22 -13.94 10.26
N GLY A 91 3.63 -13.14 11.14
CA GLY A 91 4.13 -11.85 11.52
C GLY A 91 3.72 -11.44 12.92
N SER A 92 4.16 -10.27 13.35
CA SER A 92 3.83 -9.62 14.62
C SER A 92 3.11 -8.30 14.37
N GLU A 93 2.32 -7.85 15.34
CA GLU A 93 1.77 -6.49 15.36
C GLU A 93 2.69 -5.61 16.20
N ILE A 94 3.23 -4.54 15.59
CA ILE A 94 4.19 -3.63 16.24
C ILE A 94 3.59 -2.23 16.28
N MET A 95 3.41 -1.66 17.48
CA MET A 95 2.99 -0.29 17.66
C MET A 95 4.15 0.56 18.14
N ILE A 96 4.56 1.54 17.38
CA ILE A 96 5.59 2.52 17.78
C ILE A 96 4.89 3.69 18.47
N LEU A 97 5.35 4.03 19.67
CA LEU A 97 4.95 5.21 20.41
C LEU A 97 6.11 6.21 20.36
N LEU A 98 5.96 7.24 19.53
CA LEU A 98 7.01 8.21 19.24
C LEU A 98 6.75 9.52 19.98
N ASP A 99 7.67 9.85 20.86
CA ASP A 99 7.71 11.15 21.51
C ASP A 99 8.06 12.26 20.50
N ILE A 100 7.23 13.29 20.45
CA ILE A 100 7.45 14.49 19.65
C ILE A 100 7.44 15.77 20.49
N SER A 101 7.65 15.64 21.80
CA SER A 101 7.81 16.80 22.69
C SER A 101 9.01 17.67 22.31
N ASN A 102 9.07 18.88 22.82
CA ASN A 102 10.15 19.81 22.52
C ASN A 102 11.56 19.27 22.85
N SER A 103 11.70 18.38 23.82
CA SER A 103 12.97 17.73 24.18
C SER A 103 13.56 16.91 23.02
N MET A 104 12.71 16.41 22.12
CA MET A 104 13.15 15.66 20.93
C MET A 104 13.82 16.53 19.85
N ARG A 105 13.80 17.87 19.99
CA ARG A 105 14.59 18.82 19.18
C ARG A 105 16.06 18.88 19.62
N ALA A 106 16.40 18.33 20.77
CA ALA A 106 17.77 18.36 21.30
C ALA A 106 18.76 17.74 20.31
N THR A 107 19.97 18.35 20.22
CA THR A 107 20.98 18.03 19.21
C THR A 107 22.14 17.20 19.77
N ASP A 108 21.95 16.58 20.93
CA ASP A 108 22.92 15.61 21.47
C ASP A 108 23.00 14.31 20.67
N MET A 109 22.00 14.09 19.79
CA MET A 109 22.01 13.07 18.73
C MET A 109 21.91 13.77 17.37
N TYR A 110 22.69 13.34 16.39
CA TYR A 110 22.75 13.98 15.08
C TYR A 110 21.62 13.45 14.14
N PRO A 111 20.89 14.34 13.41
CA PRO A 111 20.94 15.80 13.48
C PRO A 111 20.21 16.38 14.71
N ASN A 112 19.16 15.73 15.18
CA ASN A 112 18.46 15.89 16.46
C ASN A 112 17.86 14.56 16.87
N ARG A 113 17.29 14.46 18.09
CA ARG A 113 16.72 13.19 18.59
C ARG A 113 15.57 12.71 17.71
N LEU A 114 14.65 13.57 17.28
CA LEU A 114 13.51 13.20 16.45
C LEU A 114 13.95 12.71 15.09
N GLU A 115 14.80 13.43 14.37
CA GLU A 115 15.25 13.04 13.04
C GLU A 115 16.08 11.74 13.09
N ASN A 116 16.90 11.56 14.12
CA ASN A 116 17.62 10.31 14.35
C ASN A 116 16.64 9.15 14.51
N THR A 117 15.56 9.35 15.30
CA THR A 117 14.51 8.35 15.52
C THR A 117 13.74 8.04 14.23
N LYS A 118 13.35 9.05 13.46
CA LYS A 118 12.64 8.87 12.17
C LYS A 118 13.47 8.02 11.21
N ASN A 119 14.76 8.31 11.08
CA ASN A 119 15.67 7.54 10.26
C ASN A 119 15.80 6.09 10.74
N ALA A 120 15.85 5.88 12.06
CA ALA A 120 15.90 4.54 12.66
C ALA A 120 14.62 3.75 12.40
N ILE A 121 13.45 4.37 12.54
CA ILE A 121 12.15 3.76 12.24
C ILE A 121 12.05 3.42 10.75
N SER A 122 12.42 4.32 9.83
CA SER A 122 12.47 4.03 8.40
C SER A 122 13.35 2.84 8.06
N ASN A 123 14.51 2.74 8.71
CA ASN A 123 15.41 1.60 8.52
C ASN A 123 14.82 0.30 9.08
N LEU A 124 14.04 0.37 10.16
CA LEU A 124 13.31 -0.77 10.70
C LEU A 124 12.21 -1.19 9.72
N VAL A 125 11.36 -0.25 9.28
CA VAL A 125 10.25 -0.49 8.36
C VAL A 125 10.71 -1.21 7.09
N LYS A 126 11.84 -0.84 6.52
CA LYS A 126 12.44 -1.50 5.34
C LYS A 126 12.87 -2.95 5.58
N LYS A 127 13.04 -3.36 6.84
CA LYS A 127 13.44 -4.74 7.20
C LYS A 127 12.26 -5.62 7.60
N LEU A 128 11.09 -5.02 7.84
CA LEU A 128 9.88 -5.75 8.18
C LEU A 128 9.39 -6.55 6.97
N SER A 129 8.97 -7.76 7.21
CA SER A 129 8.38 -8.64 6.18
C SER A 129 7.29 -9.47 6.82
N GLY A 130 6.04 -9.16 6.47
CA GLY A 130 4.88 -9.84 7.00
C GLY A 130 4.36 -9.32 8.34
N ASP A 131 5.03 -8.35 8.96
CA ASP A 131 4.58 -7.70 10.18
C ASP A 131 3.62 -6.55 9.86
N LYS A 132 2.73 -6.21 10.81
CA LYS A 132 1.95 -4.95 10.78
C LYS A 132 2.61 -3.93 11.68
N ILE A 133 2.62 -2.68 11.25
CA ILE A 133 3.16 -1.57 12.01
C ILE A 133 2.13 -0.46 12.15
N GLY A 134 2.08 0.17 13.31
CA GLY A 134 1.32 1.37 13.60
C GLY A 134 2.18 2.42 14.27
N LEU A 135 1.74 3.67 14.24
CA LEU A 135 2.44 4.80 14.83
C LEU A 135 1.48 5.62 15.68
N VAL A 136 1.80 5.78 16.94
CA VAL A 136 1.23 6.76 17.86
C VAL A 136 2.27 7.84 18.07
N ILE A 137 1.90 9.10 17.91
CA ILE A 137 2.72 10.25 18.27
C ILE A 137 2.19 10.85 19.57
N PHE A 138 3.06 11.33 20.43
CA PHE A 138 2.65 11.94 21.67
C PHE A 138 3.59 13.06 22.15
N ALA A 139 3.01 13.97 22.92
CA ALA A 139 3.65 15.01 23.70
C ALA A 139 2.83 15.21 24.98
N GLY A 140 2.21 16.36 25.22
CA GLY A 140 1.22 16.55 26.30
C GLY A 140 -0.06 15.73 26.14
N THR A 141 -0.36 15.29 24.92
CA THR A 141 -1.46 14.40 24.54
C THR A 141 -0.98 13.35 23.55
N ALA A 142 -1.75 12.27 23.32
CA ALA A 142 -1.38 11.20 22.40
C ALA A 142 -2.41 11.04 21.27
N PHE A 143 -1.91 10.74 20.04
CA PHE A 143 -2.74 10.53 18.86
C PHE A 143 -2.25 9.35 18.02
N VAL A 144 -3.19 8.60 17.42
CA VAL A 144 -2.86 7.57 16.43
C VAL A 144 -2.59 8.26 15.10
N GLN A 145 -1.32 8.30 14.69
CA GLN A 145 -0.91 8.85 13.40
C GLN A 145 -1.09 7.84 12.27
N VAL A 146 -0.73 6.58 12.52
CA VAL A 146 -0.91 5.47 11.57
C VAL A 146 -1.53 4.30 12.34
N PRO A 147 -2.74 3.85 11.97
CA PRO A 147 -3.30 2.61 12.53
C PRO A 147 -2.47 1.41 12.08
N LEU A 148 -2.61 0.27 12.77
CA LEU A 148 -1.89 -0.97 12.41
C LEU A 148 -2.18 -1.35 10.95
N THR A 149 -1.14 -1.36 10.13
CA THR A 149 -1.21 -1.65 8.69
C THR A 149 -0.03 -2.50 8.24
N SER A 150 -0.24 -3.28 7.17
CA SER A 150 0.83 -3.95 6.42
C SER A 150 1.42 -3.08 5.30
N ASP A 151 0.88 -1.88 5.09
CA ASP A 151 1.42 -0.91 4.13
C ASP A 151 2.62 -0.16 4.73
N LEU A 152 3.78 -0.78 4.56
CA LEU A 152 5.04 -0.26 5.08
C LEU A 152 5.48 1.02 4.37
N GLN A 153 5.09 1.23 3.10
CA GLN A 153 5.45 2.42 2.34
C GLN A 153 4.68 3.64 2.83
N ALA A 154 3.37 3.50 3.02
CA ALA A 154 2.56 4.56 3.61
C ALA A 154 3.06 4.91 5.02
N THR A 155 3.39 3.91 5.84
CA THR A 155 3.94 4.13 7.19
C THR A 155 5.23 4.93 7.15
N ASP A 156 6.17 4.63 6.25
CA ASP A 156 7.44 5.37 6.12
C ASP A 156 7.20 6.85 5.74
N ILE A 157 6.27 7.12 4.82
CA ILE A 157 5.87 8.49 4.44
C ILE A 157 5.34 9.26 5.66
N PHE A 158 4.46 8.66 6.46
CA PHE A 158 3.92 9.30 7.65
C PHE A 158 5.00 9.53 8.72
N VAL A 159 5.88 8.57 8.96
CA VAL A 159 7.03 8.74 9.88
C VAL A 159 7.88 9.93 9.47
N GLN A 160 8.20 10.07 8.17
CA GLN A 160 9.02 11.19 7.69
C GLN A 160 8.31 12.55 7.82
N SER A 161 6.98 12.59 7.80
CA SER A 161 6.20 13.82 7.95
C SER A 161 6.09 14.32 9.39
N VAL A 162 6.46 13.51 10.39
CA VAL A 162 6.33 13.86 11.81
C VAL A 162 7.27 15.02 12.18
N SER A 163 6.73 15.98 12.95
CA SER A 163 7.48 17.09 13.54
C SER A 163 7.02 17.39 14.97
N CYS A 164 7.88 18.02 15.77
CA CYS A 164 7.53 18.42 17.14
C CYS A 164 6.40 19.48 17.20
N ASP A 165 6.08 20.13 16.09
CA ASP A 165 5.04 21.16 16.02
C ASP A 165 3.64 20.57 15.75
N MET A 166 3.51 19.25 15.54
CA MET A 166 2.21 18.63 15.24
C MET A 166 1.27 18.61 16.45
N ILE A 167 1.79 18.60 17.66
CA ILE A 167 1.01 18.67 18.91
C ILE A 167 1.28 20.01 19.57
N SER A 168 0.23 20.83 19.71
CA SER A 168 0.35 22.15 20.32
C SER A 168 0.55 22.10 21.84
N GLU A 169 -0.05 21.08 22.49
CA GLU A 169 0.09 20.84 23.92
C GLU A 169 1.41 20.15 24.21
N GLN A 170 2.37 20.92 24.73
CA GLN A 170 3.69 20.40 25.03
C GLN A 170 3.72 19.76 26.43
N GLY A 171 4.58 18.81 26.61
CA GLY A 171 4.67 17.96 27.79
C GLY A 171 4.99 16.53 27.34
N THR A 172 4.88 15.56 28.24
CA THR A 172 5.16 14.15 27.92
C THR A 172 4.20 13.26 28.71
N ALA A 173 3.12 12.81 28.06
CA ALA A 173 2.06 12.00 28.63
C ALA A 173 2.31 10.50 28.34
N LEU A 174 3.34 9.92 28.96
CA LEU A 174 3.77 8.51 28.71
C LEU A 174 2.66 7.50 28.96
N GLY A 175 1.93 7.65 30.06
CA GLY A 175 0.88 6.69 30.42
C GLY A 175 -0.31 6.74 29.46
N GLU A 176 -0.64 7.92 28.95
CA GLU A 176 -1.68 8.07 27.92
C GLU A 176 -1.26 7.42 26.61
N ALA A 177 -0.02 7.66 26.17
CA ALA A 177 0.54 7.07 24.94
C ALA A 177 0.52 5.53 25.01
N ILE A 178 0.94 4.94 26.14
CA ILE A 178 0.92 3.48 26.35
C ILE A 178 -0.53 2.95 26.31
N ASN A 179 -1.46 3.61 26.99
CA ASN A 179 -2.86 3.20 27.00
C ASN A 179 -3.51 3.32 25.61
N LEU A 180 -3.21 4.38 24.85
CA LEU A 180 -3.70 4.57 23.49
C LEU A 180 -3.11 3.50 22.56
N GLY A 181 -1.80 3.26 22.63
CA GLY A 181 -1.12 2.21 21.87
C GLY A 181 -1.74 0.83 22.15
N ALA A 182 -1.97 0.50 23.43
CA ALA A 182 -2.57 -0.78 23.83
C ALA A 182 -4.01 -0.98 23.30
N ARG A 183 -4.79 0.10 23.13
CA ARG A 183 -6.15 0.04 22.54
C ARG A 183 -6.14 -0.07 21.03
N SER A 184 -5.03 0.25 20.38
CA SER A 184 -4.91 0.28 18.92
C SER A 184 -4.58 -1.07 18.30
N PHE A 185 -4.33 -2.10 19.12
CA PHE A 185 -4.13 -3.48 18.67
C PHE A 185 -5.45 -4.18 18.35
N SER A 186 -5.40 -5.12 17.40
CA SER A 186 -6.54 -5.96 17.09
C SER A 186 -6.86 -6.91 18.25
N THR A 187 -8.14 -6.98 18.63
CA THR A 187 -8.63 -7.89 19.68
C THR A 187 -8.73 -9.33 19.20
N GLU A 188 -8.89 -9.53 17.90
CA GLU A 188 -9.18 -10.85 17.29
C GLU A 188 -7.93 -11.58 16.80
N SER A 189 -6.77 -10.92 16.76
CA SER A 189 -5.56 -11.55 16.24
C SER A 189 -4.79 -12.29 17.34
N GLU A 190 -4.43 -13.55 17.08
CA GLU A 190 -3.54 -14.37 17.92
C GLU A 190 -2.06 -14.07 17.68
N THR A 191 -1.74 -12.97 17.00
CA THR A 191 -0.37 -12.55 16.68
C THR A 191 0.34 -12.04 17.92
N SER A 192 1.67 -12.12 17.95
CA SER A 192 2.48 -11.44 18.96
C SER A 192 2.31 -9.93 18.82
N LYS A 193 2.06 -9.28 19.96
CA LYS A 193 1.84 -7.84 20.05
C LYS A 193 2.98 -7.18 20.78
N ALA A 194 3.63 -6.21 20.17
CA ALA A 194 4.74 -5.47 20.73
C ALA A 194 4.52 -3.98 20.64
N MET A 195 4.73 -3.26 21.73
CA MET A 195 4.81 -1.80 21.77
C MET A 195 6.27 -1.37 21.92
N ILE A 196 6.69 -0.35 21.17
CA ILE A 196 8.04 0.24 21.25
C ILE A 196 7.86 1.71 21.62
N LEU A 197 8.14 2.06 22.86
CA LEU A 197 8.11 3.43 23.37
C LEU A 197 9.47 4.09 23.12
N ILE A 198 9.50 5.19 22.39
CA ILE A 198 10.71 5.93 22.04
C ILE A 198 10.59 7.36 22.60
N THR A 199 11.36 7.68 23.61
CA THR A 199 11.30 8.92 24.36
C THR A 199 12.61 9.16 25.13
N ASP A 200 12.80 10.35 25.70
CA ASP A 200 13.86 10.59 26.69
C ASP A 200 13.43 10.23 28.13
N GLY A 201 12.19 9.77 28.31
CA GLY A 201 11.70 9.28 29.60
C GLY A 201 11.26 10.36 30.58
N GLU A 202 11.43 11.64 30.28
CA GLU A 202 10.90 12.73 31.13
C GLU A 202 9.36 12.66 31.11
N ASN A 203 8.74 12.39 32.25
CA ASN A 203 7.28 12.32 32.37
C ASN A 203 6.77 13.58 33.07
N HIS A 204 5.95 14.35 32.37
CA HIS A 204 5.36 15.59 32.91
C HIS A 204 3.92 15.41 33.38
N GLU A 205 3.30 14.27 33.06
CA GLU A 205 1.92 13.96 33.42
C GLU A 205 1.89 12.82 34.44
N ALA A 206 1.42 13.10 35.66
CA ALA A 206 1.35 12.09 36.72
C ALA A 206 0.28 11.01 36.49
N ASN A 207 -0.75 11.32 35.68
CA ASN A 207 -1.88 10.41 35.40
C ASN A 207 -2.18 10.39 33.91
N PRO A 208 -2.32 9.16 33.32
CA PRO A 208 -2.17 7.87 33.96
C PRO A 208 -0.70 7.49 34.19
N ASP A 209 -0.45 6.70 35.30
CA ASP A 209 0.89 6.19 35.58
C ASP A 209 1.39 5.26 34.47
N PRO A 210 2.57 5.54 33.88
CA PRO A 210 3.11 4.76 32.78
C PRO A 210 3.47 3.31 33.16
N ILE A 211 3.89 3.07 34.41
CA ILE A 211 4.24 1.72 34.90
C ILE A 211 2.96 0.88 34.96
N ALA A 212 1.89 1.44 35.55
CA ALA A 212 0.60 0.76 35.61
C ALA A 212 0.01 0.52 34.21
N ALA A 213 0.17 1.50 33.28
CA ALA A 213 -0.28 1.36 31.91
C ALA A 213 0.47 0.23 31.18
N ALA A 214 1.79 0.12 31.33
CA ALA A 214 2.60 -0.95 30.75
C ALA A 214 2.23 -2.34 31.30
N LYS A 215 1.98 -2.45 32.62
CA LYS A 215 1.50 -3.67 33.23
C LYS A 215 0.13 -4.10 32.70
N ASN A 216 -0.81 -3.15 32.59
CA ASN A 216 -2.13 -3.41 32.02
C ASN A 216 -2.07 -3.84 30.52
N ALA A 217 -1.06 -3.35 29.78
CA ALA A 217 -0.81 -3.79 28.41
C ALA A 217 -0.29 -5.23 28.39
N LEU A 218 0.64 -5.58 29.30
CA LEU A 218 1.16 -6.95 29.42
C LEU A 218 0.05 -7.95 29.78
N ASP A 219 -0.86 -7.59 30.67
CA ASP A 219 -2.02 -8.42 31.04
C ASP A 219 -2.93 -8.74 29.84
N LYS A 220 -2.86 -7.89 28.76
CA LYS A 220 -3.53 -8.11 27.48
C LYS A 220 -2.65 -8.82 26.44
N GLY A 221 -1.48 -9.33 26.84
CA GLY A 221 -0.53 -10.00 25.95
C GLY A 221 0.30 -9.07 25.08
N ILE A 222 0.37 -7.76 25.42
CA ILE A 222 1.14 -6.75 24.68
C ILE A 222 2.45 -6.49 25.44
N VAL A 223 3.58 -6.83 24.82
CA VAL A 223 4.91 -6.62 25.43
C VAL A 223 5.38 -5.19 25.10
N THR A 224 5.83 -4.45 26.12
CA THR A 224 6.28 -3.06 25.97
C THR A 224 7.79 -2.98 26.07
N PHE A 225 8.42 -2.55 24.98
CA PHE A 225 9.85 -2.24 24.90
C PHE A 225 10.04 -0.72 25.02
N THR A 226 11.18 -0.29 25.57
CA THR A 226 11.49 1.14 25.67
C THR A 226 12.84 1.44 25.05
N ILE A 227 12.93 2.58 24.35
CA ILE A 227 14.16 3.11 23.77
C ILE A 227 14.38 4.52 24.31
N GLY A 228 15.49 4.68 25.04
CA GLY A 228 15.89 5.95 25.59
C GLY A 228 16.65 6.79 24.56
N MET A 229 16.17 8.02 24.33
CA MET A 229 16.75 8.97 23.39
C MET A 229 17.45 10.09 24.13
N GLY A 230 18.72 10.33 23.81
CA GLY A 230 19.48 11.44 24.36
C GLY A 230 20.55 11.04 25.38
N SER A 231 21.17 12.06 26.01
CA SER A 231 22.26 11.89 26.95
C SER A 231 21.81 11.99 28.41
N PRO A 232 22.29 11.09 29.30
CA PRO A 232 22.05 11.22 30.75
C PRO A 232 22.70 12.48 31.36
N ARG A 233 23.69 13.07 30.66
CA ARG A 233 24.37 14.32 31.13
C ARG A 233 23.51 15.56 31.01
N GLY A 234 22.45 15.49 30.21
CA GLY A 234 21.60 16.61 29.88
C GLY A 234 22.13 17.47 28.73
N THR A 235 21.20 18.10 28.03
CA THR A 235 21.49 19.03 26.92
C THR A 235 20.41 20.11 26.82
N THR A 236 20.75 21.22 26.16
CA THR A 236 19.80 22.32 25.92
C THR A 236 18.93 22.01 24.72
N ILE A 237 17.72 22.57 24.69
CA ILE A 237 16.73 22.39 23.64
C ILE A 237 16.73 23.63 22.73
N PRO A 238 16.95 23.51 21.40
CA PRO A 238 16.74 24.59 20.45
C PRO A 238 15.27 25.02 20.42
N LYS A 239 14.99 26.31 20.32
CA LYS A 239 13.63 26.88 20.26
C LYS A 239 12.85 26.41 19.03
N SER A 240 13.53 26.27 17.91
CA SER A 240 13.02 25.71 16.66
C SER A 240 14.13 24.97 15.94
N GLU A 241 13.77 24.16 14.97
CA GLU A 241 14.71 23.39 14.18
C GLU A 241 15.73 24.31 13.47
N GLY A 242 17.03 24.02 13.65
CA GLY A 242 18.12 24.82 13.10
C GLY A 242 18.37 26.17 13.80
N SER A 243 17.63 26.49 14.87
CA SER A 243 17.84 27.73 15.61
C SER A 243 19.03 27.64 16.56
N SER A 244 19.82 28.71 16.64
CA SER A 244 20.81 28.91 17.69
C SER A 244 20.21 29.43 19.02
N GLU A 245 18.95 29.85 19.00
CA GLU A 245 18.23 30.32 20.19
C GLU A 245 17.71 29.10 20.98
N MET A 246 18.00 29.07 22.30
CA MET A 246 17.59 27.98 23.19
C MET A 246 16.22 28.25 23.80
N LEU A 247 15.48 27.16 24.02
CA LEU A 247 14.18 27.17 24.69
C LEU A 247 14.35 27.69 26.13
N ARG A 248 13.46 28.60 26.54
CA ARG A 248 13.44 29.17 27.90
C ARG A 248 12.12 28.85 28.60
N ASP A 249 12.19 28.62 29.88
CA ASP A 249 11.03 28.46 30.75
C ASP A 249 10.32 29.83 30.99
N ARG A 250 9.24 29.80 31.78
CA ARG A 250 8.47 31.03 32.12
C ARG A 250 9.27 32.06 32.90
N ASP A 251 10.33 31.62 33.60
CA ASP A 251 11.22 32.47 34.40
C ASP A 251 12.43 32.95 33.58
N GLY A 252 12.53 32.58 32.30
CA GLY A 252 13.60 33.01 31.39
C GLY A 252 14.86 32.15 31.45
N ASN A 253 14.89 31.07 32.24
CA ASN A 253 16.03 30.13 32.30
C ASN A 253 16.06 29.21 31.08
N ILE A 254 17.24 28.81 30.66
CA ILE A 254 17.41 27.84 29.56
C ILE A 254 16.93 26.47 30.03
N VAL A 255 16.03 25.83 29.28
CA VAL A 255 15.54 24.49 29.57
C VAL A 255 16.60 23.48 29.20
N VAL A 256 16.85 22.55 30.11
CA VAL A 256 17.80 21.43 29.95
C VAL A 256 17.00 20.13 30.05
N THR A 257 17.09 19.24 29.06
CA THR A 257 16.51 17.90 29.07
C THR A 257 17.55 16.85 29.38
N LYS A 258 17.15 15.78 30.08
CA LYS A 258 18.00 14.64 30.43
C LYS A 258 17.29 13.33 30.11
N LEU A 259 18.05 12.32 29.72
CA LEU A 259 17.49 10.98 29.61
C LEU A 259 17.24 10.38 31.01
N ASP A 260 15.98 10.00 31.28
CA ASP A 260 15.58 9.25 32.48
C ASP A 260 15.56 7.75 32.21
N GLU A 261 16.75 7.15 32.19
CA GLU A 261 16.90 5.71 31.97
C GLU A 261 16.16 4.86 33.01
N LYS A 262 16.12 5.33 34.26
CA LYS A 262 15.52 4.57 35.36
C LYS A 262 14.03 4.34 35.14
N SER A 263 13.32 5.42 34.80
CA SER A 263 11.89 5.37 34.48
C SER A 263 11.61 4.44 33.28
N LEU A 264 12.42 4.53 32.22
CA LEU A 264 12.26 3.69 31.03
C LEU A 264 12.52 2.20 31.30
N ILE A 265 13.51 1.87 32.15
CA ILE A 265 13.78 0.49 32.58
C ILE A 265 12.61 -0.05 33.39
N GLU A 266 12.05 0.74 34.33
CA GLU A 266 10.91 0.33 35.14
C GLU A 266 9.66 0.07 34.27
N ILE A 267 9.38 0.93 33.28
CA ILE A 267 8.28 0.75 32.32
C ILE A 267 8.49 -0.53 31.47
N ALA A 268 9.69 -0.75 30.93
CA ALA A 268 10.00 -1.94 30.14
C ALA A 268 9.83 -3.23 30.95
N ASN A 269 10.34 -3.25 32.19
CA ASN A 269 10.22 -4.39 33.08
C ASN A 269 8.76 -4.69 33.46
N ALA A 270 7.96 -3.66 33.74
CA ALA A 270 6.53 -3.80 34.03
C ALA A 270 5.76 -4.31 32.80
N GLY A 271 6.18 -3.91 31.60
CA GLY A 271 5.62 -4.33 30.32
C GLY A 271 6.17 -5.65 29.77
N GLY A 272 7.01 -6.37 30.52
CA GLY A 272 7.58 -7.66 30.13
C GLY A 272 8.58 -7.61 28.96
N GLY A 273 9.06 -6.41 28.59
CA GLY A 273 10.02 -6.18 27.54
C GLY A 273 11.42 -5.85 28.05
N SER A 274 12.18 -5.11 27.25
CA SER A 274 13.54 -4.66 27.59
C SER A 274 13.75 -3.19 27.21
N TYR A 275 14.69 -2.56 27.88
CA TYR A 275 15.19 -1.22 27.58
C TYR A 275 16.40 -1.29 26.64
N ALA A 276 16.48 -0.34 25.73
CA ALA A 276 17.66 -0.08 24.92
C ALA A 276 17.97 1.42 24.91
N MET A 277 19.25 1.79 24.99
CA MET A 277 19.69 3.17 24.84
C MET A 277 20.06 3.42 23.37
N ALA A 278 19.51 4.46 22.78
CA ALA A 278 19.91 4.89 21.45
C ALA A 278 21.25 5.67 21.50
N THR A 279 22.10 5.44 20.50
CA THR A 279 23.34 6.16 20.29
C THR A 279 23.38 6.69 18.85
N ASN A 280 24.34 7.58 18.53
CA ASN A 280 24.51 8.10 17.16
C ASN A 280 24.82 7.02 16.10
N GLY A 281 25.26 5.84 16.51
CA GLY A 281 25.57 4.72 15.61
C GLY A 281 24.59 3.56 15.67
N ASP A 282 23.83 3.43 16.77
CA ASP A 282 22.84 2.38 16.98
C ASP A 282 21.62 2.93 17.71
N SER A 283 20.47 2.86 17.07
CA SER A 283 19.21 3.33 17.63
C SER A 283 18.59 2.38 18.66
N GLY A 284 19.19 1.21 18.93
CA GLY A 284 18.61 0.18 19.79
C GLY A 284 17.42 -0.56 19.17
N LEU A 285 16.79 0.00 18.12
CA LEU A 285 15.62 -0.60 17.45
C LEU A 285 15.91 -1.99 16.88
N LYS A 286 17.13 -2.21 16.36
CA LYS A 286 17.52 -3.50 15.80
C LYS A 286 17.52 -4.59 16.87
N ALA A 287 18.07 -4.32 18.04
CA ALA A 287 18.14 -5.29 19.16
C ALA A 287 16.73 -5.64 19.65
N ILE A 288 15.84 -4.65 19.75
CA ILE A 288 14.44 -4.86 20.15
C ILE A 288 13.71 -5.67 19.07
N TYR A 289 13.88 -5.36 17.80
CA TYR A 289 13.23 -6.11 16.72
C TYR A 289 13.68 -7.57 16.67
N GLU A 290 14.95 -7.87 16.95
CA GLU A 290 15.44 -9.25 17.08
C GLU A 290 14.78 -10.00 18.27
N GLN A 291 14.46 -9.29 19.34
CA GLN A 291 13.71 -9.88 20.47
C GLN A 291 12.24 -10.12 20.08
N ILE A 292 11.58 -9.18 19.41
CA ILE A 292 10.22 -9.36 18.87
C ILE A 292 10.18 -10.56 17.91
N GLY A 293 11.19 -10.71 17.07
CA GLY A 293 11.31 -11.84 16.14
C GLY A 293 11.41 -13.22 16.83
N LYS A 294 11.79 -13.28 18.11
CA LYS A 294 11.80 -14.51 18.91
C LYS A 294 10.46 -14.80 19.60
N MET A 295 9.54 -13.82 19.62
CA MET A 295 8.18 -14.04 20.12
C MET A 295 7.42 -14.95 19.16
N LYS A 296 6.36 -15.62 19.65
CA LYS A 296 5.53 -16.50 18.83
C LYS A 296 4.84 -15.68 17.74
N LYS A 297 5.18 -15.93 16.47
CA LYS A 297 4.52 -15.29 15.33
C LYS A 297 3.17 -15.95 15.08
N GLY A 298 2.13 -15.13 14.92
CA GLY A 298 0.81 -15.58 14.54
C GLY A 298 0.53 -15.34 13.04
N ASP A 299 -0.61 -15.83 12.56
CA ASP A 299 -1.06 -15.64 11.19
C ASP A 299 -1.64 -14.24 10.99
N ILE A 300 -1.03 -13.44 10.15
CA ILE A 300 -1.54 -12.13 9.72
C ILE A 300 -2.30 -12.31 8.41
N LEU A 301 -3.57 -11.90 8.40
CA LEU A 301 -4.37 -11.83 7.18
C LEU A 301 -4.00 -10.55 6.43
N SER A 302 -3.33 -10.68 5.29
CA SER A 302 -3.15 -9.59 4.35
C SER A 302 -4.14 -9.74 3.20
N TYR A 303 -4.87 -8.67 2.90
CA TYR A 303 -5.75 -8.62 1.73
C TYR A 303 -4.90 -8.29 0.51
N SER A 304 -4.70 -9.25 -0.38
CA SER A 304 -4.06 -8.96 -1.65
C SER A 304 -5.04 -8.31 -2.63
N GLU A 305 -4.54 -7.36 -3.41
CA GLU A 305 -5.28 -6.66 -4.46
C GLU A 305 -5.91 -7.63 -5.46
N TYR A 306 -7.03 -7.20 -6.06
CA TYR A 306 -7.73 -7.94 -7.11
C TYR A 306 -6.79 -8.30 -8.26
N ASP A 307 -6.74 -9.59 -8.62
CA ASP A 307 -5.97 -10.06 -9.78
C ASP A 307 -6.67 -9.61 -11.07
N GLU A 308 -6.12 -8.59 -11.72
CA GLU A 308 -6.65 -8.03 -12.96
C GLU A 308 -6.30 -8.94 -14.14
N LYS A 309 -7.27 -9.68 -14.68
CA LYS A 309 -7.07 -10.62 -15.79
C LYS A 309 -7.33 -10.01 -17.17
N TYR A 310 -6.81 -8.82 -17.41
CA TYR A 310 -6.90 -8.16 -18.73
C TYR A 310 -6.05 -8.87 -19.81
N ALA A 311 -5.08 -9.69 -19.44
CA ALA A 311 -4.19 -10.36 -20.38
C ALA A 311 -4.95 -11.33 -21.32
N VAL A 312 -5.92 -12.08 -20.81
CA VAL A 312 -6.68 -13.05 -21.61
C VAL A 312 -7.46 -12.40 -22.75
N PRO A 313 -8.34 -11.37 -22.48
CA PRO A 313 -9.04 -10.72 -23.57
C PRO A 313 -8.09 -9.93 -24.52
N THR A 314 -6.95 -9.41 -24.03
CA THR A 314 -5.96 -8.76 -24.88
C THR A 314 -5.32 -9.74 -25.87
N VAL A 315 -4.94 -10.93 -25.43
CA VAL A 315 -4.38 -11.97 -26.31
C VAL A 315 -5.42 -12.41 -27.34
N LEU A 316 -6.68 -12.62 -26.94
CA LEU A 316 -7.76 -12.96 -27.89
C LEU A 316 -7.98 -11.87 -28.92
N ALA A 317 -7.99 -10.61 -28.51
CA ALA A 317 -8.09 -9.46 -29.44
C ALA A 317 -6.97 -9.48 -30.47
N LEU A 318 -5.73 -9.74 -30.05
CA LEU A 318 -4.57 -9.80 -30.92
C LEU A 318 -4.68 -10.96 -31.91
N VAL A 319 -5.09 -12.15 -31.45
CA VAL A 319 -5.29 -13.33 -32.31
C VAL A 319 -6.32 -13.06 -33.40
N PHE A 320 -7.50 -12.49 -33.05
CA PHE A 320 -8.52 -12.16 -34.04
C PHE A 320 -8.07 -11.03 -34.97
N PHE A 321 -7.32 -10.07 -34.49
CA PHE A 321 -6.76 -9.02 -35.34
C PHE A 321 -5.76 -9.59 -36.36
N ILE A 322 -4.86 -10.45 -35.93
CA ILE A 322 -3.91 -11.14 -36.83
C ILE A 322 -4.67 -11.99 -37.85
N ALA A 323 -5.68 -12.78 -37.41
CA ALA A 323 -6.51 -13.56 -38.31
C ALA A 323 -7.20 -12.69 -39.39
N ALA A 324 -7.70 -11.50 -38.98
CA ALA A 324 -8.28 -10.53 -39.90
C ALA A 324 -7.26 -10.00 -40.94
N CYS A 325 -5.99 -9.80 -40.52
CA CYS A 325 -4.92 -9.37 -41.43
C CYS A 325 -4.55 -10.46 -42.44
N PHE A 326 -4.57 -11.72 -42.06
CA PHE A 326 -4.31 -12.84 -42.95
C PHE A 326 -5.48 -13.16 -43.90
N THR A 327 -6.71 -12.72 -43.61
CA THR A 327 -7.85 -12.84 -44.51
C THR A 327 -7.82 -11.78 -45.63
N LEU A 328 -7.01 -12.02 -46.68
CA LEU A 328 -6.93 -11.16 -47.87
C LEU A 328 -8.25 -11.22 -48.66
N GLN A 329 -8.66 -10.10 -49.23
CA GLN A 329 -9.91 -10.01 -50.05
C GLN A 329 -9.87 -10.82 -51.32
N ARG A 330 -8.67 -11.07 -51.84
CA ARG A 330 -8.45 -11.91 -53.02
C ARG A 330 -8.04 -13.31 -52.68
N LYS A 331 -8.40 -14.31 -53.51
CA LYS A 331 -7.96 -15.68 -53.36
C LYS A 331 -6.43 -15.75 -53.40
N ASN A 332 -5.78 -16.03 -52.28
CA ASN A 332 -4.34 -16.18 -52.23
C ASN A 332 -3.99 -17.65 -52.58
N ARG A 333 -3.09 -17.87 -53.53
CA ARG A 333 -2.65 -19.19 -53.98
C ARG A 333 -2.14 -20.12 -52.83
N TRP A 334 -1.56 -19.52 -51.81
CA TRP A 334 -1.02 -20.28 -50.67
C TRP A 334 -2.12 -20.80 -49.73
N ILE A 335 -3.18 -20.03 -49.49
CA ILE A 335 -4.29 -20.39 -48.59
C ILE A 335 -5.26 -21.36 -49.29
N ASN A 336 -5.39 -21.29 -50.59
CA ASN A 336 -6.20 -22.29 -51.37
C ASN A 336 -5.64 -23.70 -51.29
N LYS A 337 -4.32 -23.88 -51.02
CA LYS A 337 -3.74 -25.24 -50.82
C LYS A 337 -4.18 -25.87 -49.50
N LEU A 338 -4.74 -25.10 -48.54
CA LEU A 338 -5.18 -25.57 -47.23
C LEU A 338 -6.68 -25.96 -47.19
N GLY A 339 -7.44 -25.75 -48.29
CA GLY A 339 -8.85 -26.16 -48.42
C GLY A 339 -9.83 -25.57 -47.41
N ILE A 340 -9.44 -24.48 -46.71
CA ILE A 340 -10.21 -23.93 -45.57
C ILE A 340 -11.32 -22.99 -46.03
N PHE A 341 -11.36 -22.57 -47.31
CA PHE A 341 -12.27 -21.53 -47.84
C PHE A 341 -12.86 -21.82 -49.21
N ASP A 342 -13.06 -23.08 -49.57
CA ASP A 342 -13.82 -23.46 -50.76
C ASP A 342 -15.31 -23.27 -50.63
#